data_9f29ffa9f391ade6edcfe12239e72d5e
#
_entry.id   9f29ffa9f391ade6edcfe12239e72d5e
#
_cell.length_a   1.000
_cell.length_b   1.000
_cell.length_c   1.000
_cell.angle_alpha   90.00
_cell.angle_beta   90.00
_cell.angle_gamma   90.00
#
_symmetry.space_group_name_H-M   'P 1'
#
loop_
_entity.id
_entity.type
_entity.pdbx_description
1 polymer ?
#
loop_
_entity_poly.entity_id
_entity_poly.type
_entity_poly.pdbx_seq_one_letter_code
_entity_poly.pdbx_strand_id
1 'polypeptide(L)'
;MADLLPEKWMKGIAITTTVLAVVAAIASSRSSFYVARAQLLTALEGSQWGYYQAKSIKQDLFDTQQKVFQDELLGATTLQQRDFLSSNVAQYTKDIAKYDQEKADIKKQAEGTNQENALVGRRGSWFSLAVVFSQIGIMLSSVGALLKRKEMWIVGLIIGSISLVFLANGFLLFF
;
A
#
# COMPACT_ATOMS: atom_id res chain seq x y z
N MET A 1 -21.81 19.53 52.61
CA MET A 1 -22.37 19.95 51.31
C MET A 1 -21.37 20.86 50.52
N ALA A 2 -20.07 20.55 50.64
CA ALA A 2 -19.02 21.44 50.10
C ALA A 2 -18.13 20.79 49.01
N ASP A 3 -18.62 19.77 48.29
CA ASP A 3 -17.78 19.01 47.35
C ASP A 3 -18.43 18.82 45.96
N LEU A 4 -19.26 19.80 45.53
CA LEU A 4 -19.99 19.71 44.24
C LEU A 4 -19.36 20.52 43.11
N LEU A 5 -18.27 21.23 43.34
CA LEU A 5 -17.57 21.91 42.26
C LEU A 5 -16.48 20.97 41.72
N PRO A 6 -16.58 20.50 40.45
CA PRO A 6 -15.52 19.69 39.85
C PRO A 6 -14.22 20.50 39.92
N GLU A 7 -13.17 19.92 40.49
CA GLU A 7 -11.85 20.53 40.52
C GLU A 7 -11.46 21.04 39.13
N LYS A 8 -10.80 22.18 39.01
CA LYS A 8 -10.47 22.85 37.72
C LYS A 8 -9.80 21.88 36.74
N TRP A 9 -9.01 20.94 37.23
CA TRP A 9 -8.33 19.94 36.40
C TRP A 9 -9.28 18.89 35.82
N MET A 10 -10.42 18.58 36.49
CA MET A 10 -11.44 17.67 35.92
C MET A 10 -12.11 18.29 34.67
N LYS A 11 -12.32 19.62 34.64
CA LYS A 11 -12.74 20.29 33.40
C LYS A 11 -11.69 20.17 32.30
N GLY A 12 -10.41 20.23 32.69
CA GLY A 12 -9.28 19.99 31.78
C GLY A 12 -9.32 18.59 31.16
N ILE A 13 -9.65 17.55 31.94
CA ILE A 13 -9.81 16.17 31.40
C ILE A 13 -10.90 16.11 30.34
N ALA A 14 -12.07 16.70 30.61
CA ALA A 14 -13.18 16.69 29.65
C ALA A 14 -12.78 17.35 28.32
N ILE A 15 -12.08 18.48 28.37
CA ILE A 15 -11.60 19.16 27.16
C ILE A 15 -10.55 18.31 26.44
N THR A 16 -9.56 17.78 27.15
CA THR A 16 -8.49 16.99 26.53
C THR A 16 -9.00 15.70 25.91
N THR A 17 -9.91 14.97 26.59
CA THR A 17 -10.49 13.75 26.03
C THR A 17 -11.35 14.05 24.80
N THR A 18 -12.10 15.16 24.80
CA THR A 18 -12.85 15.58 23.61
C THR A 18 -11.94 15.92 22.43
N VAL A 19 -10.87 16.69 22.66
CA VAL A 19 -9.89 17.01 21.62
C VAL A 19 -9.22 15.74 21.08
N LEU A 20 -8.77 14.85 21.96
CA LEU A 20 -8.15 13.58 21.55
C LEU A 20 -9.15 12.67 20.81
N ALA A 21 -10.42 12.69 21.17
CA ALA A 21 -11.46 11.94 20.46
C ALA A 21 -11.65 12.45 19.03
N VAL A 22 -11.63 13.78 18.83
CA VAL A 22 -11.68 14.37 17.48
C VAL A 22 -10.43 14.01 16.67
N VAL A 23 -9.25 14.11 17.29
CA VAL A 23 -7.98 13.69 16.67
C VAL A 23 -8.03 12.23 16.26
N ALA A 24 -8.49 11.34 17.16
CA ALA A 24 -8.65 9.92 16.88
C ALA A 24 -9.63 9.66 15.72
N ALA A 25 -10.74 10.37 15.67
CA ALA A 25 -11.74 10.25 14.60
C ALA A 25 -11.17 10.65 13.23
N ILE A 26 -10.45 11.78 13.16
CA ILE A 26 -9.78 12.23 11.93
C ILE A 26 -8.71 11.23 11.51
N ALA A 27 -7.85 10.81 12.45
CA ALA A 27 -6.79 9.85 12.17
C ALA A 27 -7.35 8.50 11.71
N SER A 28 -8.42 8.00 12.34
CA SER A 28 -9.09 6.75 11.98
C SER A 28 -9.68 6.81 10.57
N SER A 29 -10.38 7.88 10.23
CA SER A 29 -10.93 8.10 8.90
C SER A 29 -9.82 8.08 7.83
N ARG A 30 -8.71 8.78 8.09
CA ARG A 30 -7.56 8.83 7.18
C ARG A 30 -6.84 7.48 7.08
N SER A 31 -6.62 6.80 8.21
CA SER A 31 -6.03 5.47 8.24
C SER A 31 -6.85 4.48 7.39
N SER A 32 -8.18 4.43 7.59
CA SER A 32 -9.08 3.57 6.82
C SER A 32 -9.03 3.85 5.32
N PHE A 33 -8.97 5.13 4.93
CA PHE A 33 -8.82 5.53 3.53
C PHE A 33 -7.52 5.00 2.92
N TYR A 34 -6.38 5.17 3.61
CA TYR A 34 -5.09 4.70 3.10
C TYR A 34 -4.98 3.18 3.11
N VAL A 35 -5.56 2.49 4.09
CA VAL A 35 -5.63 1.02 4.10
C VAL A 35 -6.42 0.49 2.92
N ALA A 36 -7.60 1.06 2.65
CA ALA A 36 -8.42 0.67 1.50
C ALA A 36 -7.68 0.93 0.17
N ARG A 37 -6.99 2.08 0.06
CA ARG A 37 -6.20 2.39 -1.13
C ARG A 37 -5.02 1.43 -1.30
N ALA A 38 -4.31 1.07 -0.23
CA ALA A 38 -3.22 0.10 -0.28
C ALA A 38 -3.70 -1.28 -0.73
N GLN A 39 -4.88 -1.73 -0.26
CA GLN A 39 -5.48 -2.98 -0.71
C GLN A 39 -5.80 -2.95 -2.21
N LEU A 40 -6.35 -1.85 -2.71
CA LEU A 40 -6.62 -1.66 -4.14
C LEU A 40 -5.33 -1.71 -4.97
N LEU A 41 -4.27 -1.03 -4.54
CA LEU A 41 -2.98 -1.03 -5.23
C LEU A 41 -2.33 -2.42 -5.20
N THR A 42 -2.44 -3.16 -4.09
CA THR A 42 -1.96 -4.55 -4.00
C THR A 42 -2.70 -5.46 -4.99
N ALA A 43 -4.01 -5.31 -5.11
CA ALA A 43 -4.80 -6.08 -6.08
C ALA A 43 -4.43 -5.72 -7.53
N LEU A 44 -4.21 -4.43 -7.80
CA LEU A 44 -3.78 -3.95 -9.12
C LEU A 44 -2.39 -4.49 -9.48
N GLU A 45 -1.43 -4.42 -8.56
CA GLU A 45 -0.09 -4.97 -8.74
C GLU A 45 -0.15 -6.48 -9.02
N GLY A 46 -0.93 -7.23 -8.24
CA GLY A 46 -1.15 -8.66 -8.46
C GLY A 46 -1.72 -8.97 -9.85
N SER A 47 -2.67 -8.16 -10.33
CA SER A 47 -3.22 -8.27 -11.67
C SER A 47 -2.16 -7.99 -12.75
N GLN A 48 -1.31 -6.97 -12.57
CA GLN A 48 -0.23 -6.63 -13.49
C GLN A 48 0.79 -7.78 -13.58
N TRP A 49 1.19 -8.37 -12.44
CA TRP A 49 2.07 -9.53 -12.42
C TRP A 49 1.44 -10.77 -13.06
N GLY A 50 0.14 -11.00 -12.86
CA GLY A 50 -0.61 -12.05 -13.56
C GLY A 50 -0.60 -11.86 -15.08
N TYR A 51 -0.75 -10.60 -15.53
CA TYR A 51 -0.68 -10.27 -16.95
C TYR A 51 0.73 -10.47 -17.52
N TYR A 52 1.76 -10.08 -16.77
CA TYR A 52 3.16 -10.36 -17.10
C TYR A 52 3.41 -11.87 -17.28
N GLN A 53 2.94 -12.68 -16.34
CA GLN A 53 3.07 -14.14 -16.43
C GLN A 53 2.36 -14.72 -17.66
N ALA A 54 1.15 -14.25 -17.96
CA ALA A 54 0.42 -14.69 -19.14
C ALA A 54 1.16 -14.36 -20.45
N LYS A 55 1.80 -13.17 -20.52
CA LYS A 55 2.65 -12.79 -21.66
C LYS A 55 3.93 -13.63 -21.73
N SER A 56 4.54 -13.96 -20.59
CA SER A 56 5.70 -14.82 -20.53
C SER A 56 5.40 -16.23 -21.08
N ILE A 57 4.29 -16.82 -20.64
CA ILE A 57 3.84 -18.13 -21.14
C ILE A 57 3.61 -18.12 -22.66
N LYS A 58 2.99 -17.05 -23.18
CA LYS A 58 2.80 -16.92 -24.64
C LYS A 58 4.13 -16.79 -25.39
N GLN A 59 5.06 -16.03 -24.84
CA GLN A 59 6.39 -15.88 -25.42
C GLN A 59 7.14 -17.22 -25.44
N ASP A 60 7.12 -17.96 -24.33
CA ASP A 60 7.78 -19.28 -24.22
C ASP A 60 7.18 -20.28 -25.23
N LEU A 61 5.86 -20.21 -25.45
CA LEU A 61 5.19 -21.01 -26.47
C LEU A 61 5.70 -20.65 -27.87
N PHE A 62 5.82 -19.35 -28.18
CA PHE A 62 6.29 -18.90 -29.49
C PHE A 62 7.78 -19.19 -29.69
N ASP A 63 8.60 -19.09 -28.66
CA ASP A 63 10.02 -19.48 -28.69
C ASP A 63 10.17 -20.97 -28.97
N THR A 64 9.35 -21.80 -28.31
CA THR A 64 9.33 -23.25 -28.55
C THR A 64 8.90 -23.56 -29.99
N GLN A 65 7.85 -22.92 -30.47
CA GLN A 65 7.37 -23.14 -31.84
C GLN A 65 8.39 -22.66 -32.87
N GLN A 66 9.06 -21.55 -32.64
CA GLN A 66 10.15 -21.05 -33.49
C GLN A 66 11.28 -22.07 -33.62
N LYS A 67 11.71 -22.71 -32.50
CA LYS A 67 12.74 -23.72 -32.51
C LYS A 67 12.33 -24.96 -33.36
N VAL A 68 11.08 -25.39 -33.25
CA VAL A 68 10.55 -26.47 -34.08
C VAL A 68 10.64 -26.10 -35.57
N PHE A 69 10.23 -24.90 -35.97
CA PHE A 69 10.34 -24.49 -37.36
C PHE A 69 11.80 -24.34 -37.83
N GLN A 70 12.69 -23.90 -36.94
CA GLN A 70 14.15 -23.83 -37.23
C GLN A 70 14.73 -25.22 -37.47
N ASP A 71 14.37 -26.22 -36.65
CA ASP A 71 14.83 -27.61 -36.82
C ASP A 71 14.26 -28.23 -38.10
N GLU A 72 12.98 -27.99 -38.43
CA GLU A 72 12.38 -28.44 -39.70
C GLU A 72 13.04 -27.78 -40.93
N LEU A 73 13.45 -26.53 -40.80
CA LEU A 73 14.13 -25.78 -41.87
C LEU A 73 15.47 -26.42 -42.25
N LEU A 74 16.18 -27.01 -41.27
CA LEU A 74 17.42 -27.73 -41.52
C LEU A 74 17.21 -29.00 -42.39
N GLY A 75 16.04 -29.62 -42.27
CA GLY A 75 15.65 -30.79 -43.04
C GLY A 75 14.93 -30.50 -44.37
N ALA A 76 14.62 -29.23 -44.66
CA ALA A 76 13.83 -28.87 -45.84
C ALA A 76 14.54 -29.10 -47.16
N THR A 77 13.92 -29.86 -48.07
CA THR A 77 14.49 -30.28 -49.35
C THR A 77 14.02 -29.43 -50.53
N THR A 78 12.84 -28.76 -50.42
CA THR A 78 12.27 -27.95 -51.53
C THR A 78 12.36 -26.45 -51.20
N LEU A 79 12.50 -25.63 -52.24
CA LEU A 79 12.52 -24.18 -52.09
C LEU A 79 11.22 -23.65 -51.46
N GLN A 80 10.06 -24.16 -51.87
CA GLN A 80 8.76 -23.75 -51.33
C GLN A 80 8.65 -24.05 -49.84
N GLN A 81 9.15 -25.20 -49.39
CA GLN A 81 9.16 -25.58 -47.97
C GLN A 81 10.08 -24.64 -47.17
N ARG A 82 11.27 -24.34 -47.70
CA ARG A 82 12.22 -23.39 -47.07
C ARG A 82 11.63 -22.01 -46.93
N ASP A 83 10.98 -21.48 -47.97
CA ASP A 83 10.37 -20.15 -47.95
C ASP A 83 9.23 -20.08 -46.90
N PHE A 84 8.38 -21.11 -46.83
CA PHE A 84 7.34 -21.20 -45.83
C PHE A 84 7.90 -21.22 -44.40
N LEU A 85 8.87 -22.11 -44.11
CA LEU A 85 9.47 -22.26 -42.78
C LEU A 85 10.22 -21.01 -42.36
N SER A 86 11.02 -20.41 -43.26
CA SER A 86 11.76 -19.17 -42.96
C SER A 86 10.85 -17.99 -42.70
N SER A 87 9.73 -17.89 -43.41
CA SER A 87 8.73 -16.88 -43.16
C SER A 87 8.09 -17.02 -41.77
N ASN A 88 7.78 -18.25 -41.35
CA ASN A 88 7.24 -18.50 -40.00
C ASN A 88 8.28 -18.17 -38.92
N VAL A 89 9.53 -18.60 -39.08
CA VAL A 89 10.61 -18.24 -38.14
C VAL A 89 10.74 -16.73 -38.00
N ALA A 90 10.71 -15.99 -39.11
CA ALA A 90 10.78 -14.52 -39.08
C ALA A 90 9.57 -13.89 -38.38
N GLN A 91 8.37 -14.46 -38.56
CA GLN A 91 7.16 -14.00 -37.88
C GLN A 91 7.25 -14.24 -36.36
N TYR A 92 7.63 -15.43 -35.94
CA TYR A 92 7.81 -15.72 -34.50
C TYR A 92 8.88 -14.86 -33.86
N THR A 93 9.97 -14.57 -34.57
CA THR A 93 10.99 -13.64 -34.06
C THR A 93 10.41 -12.25 -33.74
N LYS A 94 9.53 -11.72 -34.61
CA LYS A 94 8.86 -10.44 -34.38
C LYS A 94 7.88 -10.51 -33.21
N ASP A 95 7.12 -11.61 -33.10
CA ASP A 95 6.15 -11.78 -32.03
C ASP A 95 6.83 -11.95 -30.67
N ILE A 96 7.94 -12.67 -30.57
CA ILE A 96 8.76 -12.79 -29.38
C ILE A 96 9.28 -11.42 -28.95
N ALA A 97 9.87 -10.65 -29.87
CA ALA A 97 10.37 -9.30 -29.59
C ALA A 97 9.25 -8.34 -29.10
N LYS A 98 8.05 -8.46 -29.68
CA LYS A 98 6.87 -7.71 -29.25
C LYS A 98 6.48 -8.08 -27.80
N TYR A 99 6.48 -9.36 -27.44
CA TYR A 99 6.18 -9.80 -26.07
C TYR A 99 7.24 -9.35 -25.07
N ASP A 100 8.51 -9.31 -25.45
CA ASP A 100 9.56 -8.74 -24.60
C ASP A 100 9.30 -7.28 -24.26
N GLN A 101 8.92 -6.49 -25.24
CA GLN A 101 8.58 -5.09 -25.02
C GLN A 101 7.32 -4.93 -24.15
N GLU A 102 6.25 -5.68 -24.46
CA GLU A 102 5.02 -5.64 -23.67
C GLU A 102 5.28 -6.04 -22.21
N LYS A 103 6.11 -7.06 -21.95
CA LYS A 103 6.52 -7.48 -20.60
C LYS A 103 7.31 -6.40 -19.89
N ALA A 104 8.22 -5.72 -20.57
CA ALA A 104 8.98 -4.63 -19.99
C ALA A 104 8.08 -3.47 -19.54
N ASP A 105 7.06 -3.13 -20.34
CA ASP A 105 6.09 -2.09 -20.02
C ASP A 105 5.21 -2.50 -18.82
N ILE A 106 4.73 -3.73 -18.78
CA ILE A 106 3.93 -4.26 -17.67
C ILE A 106 4.77 -4.26 -16.38
N LYS A 107 6.01 -4.71 -16.43
CA LYS A 107 6.93 -4.72 -15.29
C LYS A 107 7.12 -3.32 -14.74
N LYS A 108 7.37 -2.34 -15.60
CA LYS A 108 7.51 -0.93 -15.20
C LYS A 108 6.24 -0.39 -14.51
N GLN A 109 5.06 -0.75 -15.01
CA GLN A 109 3.79 -0.39 -14.38
C GLN A 109 3.63 -1.03 -13.00
N ALA A 110 3.92 -2.33 -12.87
CA ALA A 110 3.85 -3.06 -11.61
C ALA A 110 4.81 -2.48 -10.55
N GLU A 111 6.05 -2.18 -10.95
CA GLU A 111 7.04 -1.53 -10.07
C GLU A 111 6.59 -0.13 -9.64
N GLY A 112 6.00 0.65 -10.55
CA GLY A 112 5.41 1.95 -10.22
C GLY A 112 4.25 1.85 -9.23
N THR A 113 3.36 0.87 -9.44
CA THR A 113 2.25 0.58 -8.52
C THR A 113 2.76 0.16 -7.13
N ASN A 114 3.80 -0.66 -7.08
CA ASN A 114 4.45 -1.08 -5.82
C ASN A 114 5.03 0.12 -5.05
N GLN A 115 5.73 1.04 -5.74
CA GLN A 115 6.26 2.25 -5.13
C GLN A 115 5.14 3.15 -4.58
N GLU A 116 4.06 3.33 -5.33
CA GLU A 116 2.89 4.08 -4.84
C GLU A 116 2.28 3.40 -3.61
N ASN A 117 2.14 2.07 -3.62
CA ASN A 117 1.61 1.29 -2.52
C ASN A 117 2.45 1.45 -1.24
N ALA A 118 3.78 1.44 -1.37
CA ALA A 118 4.69 1.67 -0.25
C ALA A 118 4.48 3.05 0.40
N LEU A 119 4.31 4.11 -0.41
CA LEU A 119 4.02 5.47 0.09
C LEU A 119 2.66 5.55 0.78
N VAL A 120 1.64 4.95 0.18
CA VAL A 120 0.28 4.90 0.73
C VAL A 120 0.26 4.14 2.04
N GLY A 121 0.93 2.99 2.13
CA GLY A 121 1.06 2.19 3.34
C GLY A 121 1.77 2.94 4.46
N ARG A 122 2.85 3.65 4.13
CA ARG A 122 3.59 4.48 5.10
C ARG A 122 2.71 5.58 5.70
N ARG A 123 1.92 6.29 4.87
CA ARG A 123 0.96 7.28 5.37
C ARG A 123 -0.11 6.65 6.27
N GLY A 124 -0.67 5.52 5.85
CA GLY A 124 -1.66 4.77 6.64
C GLY A 124 -1.14 4.38 8.02
N SER A 125 0.11 3.92 8.10
CA SER A 125 0.76 3.54 9.35
C SER A 125 0.89 4.72 10.33
N TRP A 126 1.25 5.92 9.86
CA TRP A 126 1.34 7.11 10.72
C TRP A 126 -0.03 7.49 11.30
N PHE A 127 -1.09 7.45 10.48
CA PHE A 127 -2.45 7.70 10.97
C PHE A 127 -2.90 6.62 11.95
N SER A 128 -2.58 5.34 11.71
CA SER A 128 -2.87 4.26 12.66
C SER A 128 -2.20 4.47 14.02
N LEU A 129 -0.93 4.88 14.03
CA LEU A 129 -0.22 5.23 15.26
C LEU A 129 -0.90 6.41 15.99
N ALA A 130 -1.29 7.45 15.25
CA ALA A 130 -2.02 8.57 15.85
C ALA A 130 -3.31 8.12 16.55
N VAL A 131 -4.06 7.18 15.95
CA VAL A 131 -5.27 6.60 16.58
C VAL A 131 -4.92 5.90 17.89
N VAL A 132 -3.93 5.01 17.88
CA VAL A 132 -3.53 4.23 19.06
C VAL A 132 -3.10 5.14 20.21
N PHE A 133 -2.23 6.11 19.93
CA PHE A 133 -1.75 7.04 20.97
C PHE A 133 -2.85 7.96 21.49
N SER A 134 -3.79 8.39 20.64
CA SER A 134 -4.97 9.14 21.09
C SER A 134 -5.84 8.32 22.03
N GLN A 135 -6.10 7.07 21.71
CA GLN A 135 -6.92 6.17 22.51
C GLN A 135 -6.29 5.89 23.89
N ILE A 136 -4.96 5.66 23.92
CA ILE A 136 -4.22 5.50 25.19
C ILE A 136 -4.31 6.77 26.02
N GLY A 137 -4.15 7.96 25.41
CA GLY A 137 -4.27 9.25 26.07
C GLY A 137 -5.67 9.46 26.69
N ILE A 138 -6.73 9.12 25.96
CA ILE A 138 -8.13 9.18 26.44
C ILE A 138 -8.32 8.23 27.60
N MET A 139 -7.86 6.98 27.49
CA MET A 139 -8.00 5.95 28.51
C MET A 139 -7.33 6.39 29.83
N LEU A 140 -6.07 6.84 29.78
CA LEU A 140 -5.33 7.29 30.96
C LEU A 140 -5.97 8.54 31.60
N SER A 141 -6.46 9.46 30.78
CA SER A 141 -7.17 10.64 31.27
C SER A 141 -8.48 10.26 31.98
N SER A 142 -9.23 9.31 31.44
CA SER A 142 -10.47 8.80 32.02
C SER A 142 -10.24 8.05 33.32
N VAL A 143 -9.20 7.21 33.39
CA VAL A 143 -8.78 6.51 34.63
C VAL A 143 -8.33 7.53 35.68
N GLY A 144 -7.57 8.57 35.25
CA GLY A 144 -7.16 9.67 36.14
C GLY A 144 -8.34 10.38 36.77
N ALA A 145 -9.41 10.63 36.00
CA ALA A 145 -10.66 11.20 36.52
C ALA A 145 -11.33 10.29 37.56
N LEU A 146 -11.43 8.99 37.23
CA LEU A 146 -12.11 8.01 38.10
C LEU A 146 -11.36 7.83 39.44
N LEU A 147 -10.05 7.75 39.40
CA LEU A 147 -9.20 7.56 40.58
C LEU A 147 -8.88 8.88 41.30
N LYS A 148 -9.34 10.02 40.80
CA LYS A 148 -9.01 11.37 41.27
C LYS A 148 -7.49 11.62 41.34
N ARG A 149 -6.72 11.03 40.43
CA ARG A 149 -5.25 11.14 40.34
C ARG A 149 -4.83 11.99 39.16
N LYS A 150 -4.36 13.21 39.45
CA LYS A 150 -3.93 14.19 38.44
C LYS A 150 -2.73 13.70 37.62
N GLU A 151 -1.85 12.90 38.21
CA GLU A 151 -0.66 12.35 37.57
C GLU A 151 -1.00 11.51 36.34
N MET A 152 -2.06 10.70 36.44
CA MET A 152 -2.54 9.88 35.33
C MET A 152 -3.02 10.71 34.14
N TRP A 153 -3.70 11.81 34.42
CA TRP A 153 -4.12 12.78 33.38
C TRP A 153 -2.91 13.44 32.70
N ILE A 154 -1.88 13.83 33.45
CA ILE A 154 -0.66 14.41 32.88
C ILE A 154 0.03 13.43 31.95
N VAL A 155 0.15 12.15 32.35
CA VAL A 155 0.71 11.09 31.48
C VAL A 155 -0.16 10.92 30.23
N GLY A 156 -1.49 10.90 30.38
CA GLY A 156 -2.42 10.85 29.23
C GLY A 156 -2.29 12.03 28.29
N LEU A 157 -2.03 13.25 28.80
CA LEU A 157 -1.74 14.45 28.02
C LEU A 157 -0.47 14.32 27.19
N ILE A 158 0.62 13.83 27.81
CA ILE A 158 1.92 13.63 27.14
C ILE A 158 1.73 12.63 25.99
N ILE A 159 1.11 11.49 26.24
CA ILE A 159 0.88 10.46 25.23
C ILE A 159 -0.07 10.99 24.14
N GLY A 160 -1.12 11.71 24.52
CA GLY A 160 -2.02 12.36 23.57
C GLY A 160 -1.33 13.40 22.68
N SER A 161 -0.34 14.13 23.23
CA SER A 161 0.46 15.07 22.43
C SER A 161 1.32 14.37 21.38
N ILE A 162 1.83 13.18 21.67
CA ILE A 162 2.55 12.36 20.70
C ILE A 162 1.63 11.97 19.51
N SER A 163 0.34 11.73 19.78
CA SER A 163 -0.61 11.42 18.70
C SER A 163 -0.75 12.57 17.69
N LEU A 164 -0.66 13.82 18.14
CA LEU A 164 -0.70 14.98 17.24
C LEU A 164 0.52 15.03 16.32
N VAL A 165 1.69 14.65 16.84
CA VAL A 165 2.92 14.55 16.01
C VAL A 165 2.75 13.49 14.94
N PHE A 166 2.23 12.32 15.27
CA PHE A 166 1.98 11.26 14.29
C PHE A 166 0.89 11.67 13.28
N LEU A 167 -0.17 12.35 13.74
CA LEU A 167 -1.19 12.88 12.84
C LEU A 167 -0.59 13.87 11.83
N ALA A 168 0.22 14.82 12.31
CA ALA A 168 0.89 15.80 11.45
C ALA A 168 1.84 15.10 10.45
N ASN A 169 2.60 14.10 10.91
CA ASN A 169 3.50 13.35 10.03
C ASN A 169 2.75 12.52 8.99
N GLY A 170 1.57 11.99 9.28
CA GLY A 170 0.70 11.32 8.31
C GLY A 170 0.28 12.22 7.15
N PHE A 171 0.11 13.54 7.39
CA PHE A 171 -0.18 14.51 6.34
C PHE A 171 1.08 14.96 5.59
N LEU A 172 2.16 15.26 6.28
CA LEU A 172 3.31 16.01 5.77
C LEU A 172 4.51 15.13 5.42
N LEU A 173 4.60 13.91 5.96
CA LEU A 173 5.73 12.97 5.76
C LEU A 173 7.08 13.64 6.03
N PHE A 174 7.25 14.24 7.20
CA PHE A 174 8.52 14.86 7.58
C PHE A 174 9.65 13.84 7.83
N PHE A 175 9.31 12.61 8.28
CA PHE A 175 10.23 11.52 8.59
C PHE A 175 9.63 10.14 8.38
#